data_c696a90c530d6d1ffbbf43002d5bf0c7
#
_entry.id   c696a90c530d6d1ffbbf43002d5bf0c7
#
_cell.length_a   1.000
_cell.length_b   1.000
_cell.length_c   1.000
_cell.angle_alpha   90.00
_cell.angle_beta   90.00
_cell.angle_gamma   90.00
#
_symmetry.space_group_name_H-M   'P 1'
#
loop_
_entity.id
_entity.type
_entity.pdbx_description
1 polymer ?
#
loop_
_entity_poly.entity_id
_entity_poly.type
_entity_poly.pdbx_seq_one_letter_code
_entity_poly.pdbx_strand_id
1 'polypeptide(L)'
;ALDSIRDDTLMQLRNSRMGDFFSLMSATVEDRYRVANDMANLFYRDREEVQEILNGWLAWWRDMLLIREGAETAIYNIDMIEDVQRMANMFSVGEMVKIAKTILEALYALKRNGNVRLWIEYVMLSLPRTNSYNSA
;
A
#
# COMPACT_ATOMS: atom_id res chain seq x y z
N ALA A 1 20.22 11.87 11.27
CA ALA A 1 20.70 10.56 11.65
C ALA A 1 19.94 9.47 10.90
N LEU A 2 20.32 8.23 11.14
CA LEU A 2 19.70 7.11 10.43
C LEU A 2 18.20 7.03 10.64
N ASP A 3 17.74 7.30 11.85
CA ASP A 3 16.31 7.26 12.14
C ASP A 3 15.55 8.32 11.35
N SER A 4 16.14 9.50 11.19
CA SER A 4 15.51 10.55 10.41
C SER A 4 15.37 10.15 8.94
N ILE A 5 16.41 9.52 8.39
CA ILE A 5 16.37 9.08 6.99
C ILE A 5 15.29 8.01 6.80
N ARG A 6 15.23 7.07 7.74
CA ARG A 6 14.23 6.01 7.68
C ARG A 6 12.82 6.57 7.84
N ASP A 7 12.64 7.48 8.78
CA ASP A 7 11.34 8.10 9.01
C ASP A 7 10.91 8.91 7.80
N ASP A 8 11.84 9.58 7.12
CA ASP A 8 11.51 10.31 5.90
C ASP A 8 11.00 9.36 4.81
N THR A 9 11.64 8.20 4.68
CA THR A 9 11.20 7.21 3.70
C THR A 9 9.78 6.75 4.00
N LEU A 10 9.49 6.47 5.27
CA LEU A 10 8.16 6.02 5.65
C LEU A 10 7.12 7.13 5.50
N MET A 11 7.50 8.37 5.79
CA MET A 11 6.60 9.50 5.56
C MET A 11 6.32 9.67 4.07
N GLN A 12 7.31 9.41 3.22
CA GLN A 12 7.09 9.43 1.78
C GLN A 12 6.08 8.36 1.38
N LEU A 13 6.16 7.18 1.97
CA LEU A 13 5.18 6.13 1.69
C LEU A 13 3.77 6.54 2.11
N ARG A 14 3.64 7.19 3.27
CA ARG A 14 2.34 7.66 3.74
C ARG A 14 1.78 8.74 2.84
N ASN A 15 2.63 9.68 2.45
CA ASN A 15 2.24 10.81 1.62
C ASN A 15 2.50 10.55 0.15
N SER A 16 2.79 9.31 -0.21
CA SER A 16 3.27 8.99 -1.54
C SER A 16 2.24 9.26 -2.60
N ARG A 17 2.74 9.67 -3.73
CA ARG A 17 1.95 9.70 -4.94
C ARG A 17 1.82 8.29 -5.47
N MET A 18 0.89 8.11 -6.37
CA MET A 18 0.64 6.79 -6.94
C MET A 18 1.92 6.16 -7.50
N GLY A 19 2.81 6.96 -8.10
CA GLY A 19 4.05 6.44 -8.64
C GLY A 19 4.92 5.76 -7.60
N ASP A 20 5.06 6.38 -6.43
CA ASP A 20 5.86 5.82 -5.33
C ASP A 20 5.21 4.56 -4.77
N PHE A 21 3.90 4.60 -4.61
CA PHE A 21 3.16 3.43 -4.17
C PHE A 21 3.31 2.29 -5.17
N PHE A 22 3.22 2.63 -6.46
CA PHE A 22 3.31 1.64 -7.51
C PHE A 22 4.67 0.94 -7.53
N SER A 23 5.73 1.62 -7.10
CA SER A 23 7.05 1.02 -7.09
C SER A 23 7.10 -0.23 -6.20
N LEU A 24 6.21 -0.33 -5.20
CA LEU A 24 6.13 -1.53 -4.38
C LEU A 24 5.66 -2.73 -5.18
N MET A 25 4.85 -2.50 -6.21
CA MET A 25 4.33 -3.59 -7.04
C MET A 25 5.43 -4.21 -7.89
N SER A 26 6.43 -3.44 -8.26
CA SER A 26 7.56 -3.95 -9.04
C SER A 26 8.78 -4.28 -8.18
N ALA A 27 8.68 -4.10 -6.87
CA ALA A 27 9.79 -4.38 -5.97
C ALA A 27 10.02 -5.89 -5.85
N THR A 28 11.26 -6.26 -5.56
CA THR A 28 11.58 -7.66 -5.28
C THR A 28 10.95 -8.09 -3.96
N VAL A 29 10.86 -9.40 -3.76
CA VAL A 29 10.37 -9.94 -2.48
C VAL A 29 11.27 -9.46 -1.35
N GLU A 30 12.57 -9.41 -1.58
CA GLU A 30 13.50 -8.93 -0.57
C GLU A 30 13.25 -7.48 -0.20
N ASP A 31 13.00 -6.64 -1.19
CA ASP A 31 12.69 -5.22 -0.92
C ASP A 31 11.38 -5.08 -0.17
N ARG A 32 10.39 -5.90 -0.51
CA ARG A 32 9.13 -5.88 0.20
C ARG A 32 9.29 -6.30 1.66
N TYR A 33 10.12 -7.31 1.92
CA TYR A 33 10.41 -7.72 3.28
C TYR A 33 11.14 -6.62 4.05
N ARG A 34 12.03 -5.90 3.38
CA ARG A 34 12.74 -4.79 4.01
C ARG A 34 11.77 -3.70 4.44
N VAL A 35 10.85 -3.34 3.55
CA VAL A 35 9.83 -2.34 3.87
C VAL A 35 8.94 -2.83 5.02
N ALA A 36 8.56 -4.09 4.99
CA ALA A 36 7.75 -4.67 6.06
C ALA A 36 8.48 -4.61 7.40
N ASN A 37 9.78 -4.90 7.39
CA ASN A 37 10.58 -4.84 8.60
C ASN A 37 10.64 -3.42 9.16
N ASP A 38 10.84 -2.44 8.28
CA ASP A 38 10.89 -1.05 8.69
C ASP A 38 9.56 -0.60 9.26
N MET A 39 8.47 -1.00 8.64
CA MET A 39 7.14 -0.67 9.13
C MET A 39 6.85 -1.33 10.48
N ALA A 40 7.27 -2.57 10.64
CA ALA A 40 7.07 -3.27 11.92
C ALA A 40 7.84 -2.57 13.03
N ASN A 41 9.06 -2.15 12.75
CA ASN A 41 9.85 -1.42 13.73
C ASN A 41 9.23 -0.06 14.04
N LEU A 42 8.73 0.62 13.01
CA LEU A 42 8.06 1.90 13.22
C LEU A 42 6.80 1.73 14.06
N PHE A 43 6.07 0.63 13.90
CA PHE A 43 4.84 0.40 14.64
C PHE A 43 5.06 0.45 16.15
N TYR A 44 6.19 -0.04 16.60
CA TYR A 44 6.49 -0.02 18.03
C TYR A 44 6.85 1.36 18.56
N ARG A 45 7.27 2.25 17.66
CA ARG A 45 7.58 3.63 18.03
C ARG A 45 6.41 4.57 17.78
N ASP A 46 5.64 4.31 16.72
CA ASP A 46 4.55 5.19 16.32
C ASP A 46 3.49 4.35 15.60
N ARG A 47 2.61 3.78 16.40
CA ARG A 47 1.53 2.92 15.89
C ARG A 47 0.64 3.64 14.89
N GLU A 48 0.31 4.90 15.19
CA GLU A 48 -0.60 5.65 14.34
C GLU A 48 -0.02 5.92 12.96
N GLU A 49 1.29 6.13 12.89
CA GLU A 49 1.94 6.38 11.60
C GLU A 49 1.78 5.18 10.66
N VAL A 50 1.98 3.99 11.17
CA VAL A 50 1.83 2.77 10.36
C VAL A 50 0.37 2.59 9.94
N GLN A 51 -0.56 2.86 10.84
CA GLN A 51 -1.97 2.77 10.50
C GLN A 51 -2.35 3.76 9.40
N GLU A 52 -1.78 4.96 9.44
CA GLU A 52 -2.03 5.96 8.40
C GLU A 52 -1.46 5.52 7.05
N ILE A 53 -0.27 4.91 7.06
CA ILE A 53 0.31 4.39 5.83
C ILE A 53 -0.60 3.34 5.21
N LEU A 54 -1.05 2.38 6.01
CA LEU A 54 -1.92 1.31 5.52
C LEU A 54 -3.27 1.84 5.06
N ASN A 55 -3.82 2.83 5.77
CA ASN A 55 -5.08 3.45 5.36
C ASN A 55 -4.91 4.19 4.03
N GLY A 56 -3.76 4.81 3.82
CA GLY A 56 -3.46 5.47 2.55
C GLY A 56 -3.43 4.48 1.40
N TRP A 57 -2.79 3.33 1.62
CA TRP A 57 -2.76 2.28 0.60
C TRP A 57 -4.16 1.76 0.32
N LEU A 58 -4.95 1.56 1.37
CA LEU A 58 -6.33 1.11 1.20
C LEU A 58 -7.13 2.09 0.35
N ALA A 59 -6.92 3.38 0.57
CA ALA A 59 -7.59 4.41 -0.22
C ALA A 59 -7.23 4.32 -1.71
N TRP A 60 -5.95 4.02 -2.02
CA TRP A 60 -5.55 3.84 -3.41
C TRP A 60 -6.30 2.68 -4.06
N TRP A 61 -6.35 1.53 -3.40
CA TRP A 61 -7.03 0.36 -3.96
C TRP A 61 -8.53 0.60 -4.09
N ARG A 62 -9.12 1.29 -3.12
CA ARG A 62 -10.53 1.62 -3.19
C ARG A 62 -10.82 2.57 -4.36
N ASP A 63 -9.98 3.57 -4.56
CA ASP A 63 -10.16 4.50 -5.66
C ASP A 63 -10.08 3.78 -7.00
N MET A 64 -9.16 2.82 -7.14
CA MET A 64 -9.06 2.03 -8.35
C MET A 64 -10.34 1.24 -8.60
N LEU A 65 -10.91 0.67 -7.55
CA LEU A 65 -12.18 -0.04 -7.68
C LEU A 65 -13.31 0.88 -8.11
N LEU A 66 -13.37 2.08 -7.53
CA LEU A 66 -14.41 3.04 -7.88
C LEU A 66 -14.31 3.44 -9.35
N ILE A 67 -13.10 3.63 -9.84
CA ILE A 67 -12.90 3.95 -11.25
C ILE A 67 -13.39 2.82 -12.14
N ARG A 68 -13.08 1.59 -11.79
CA ARG A 68 -13.52 0.43 -12.58
C ARG A 68 -15.03 0.30 -12.58
N GLU A 69 -15.70 0.79 -11.53
CA GLU A 69 -17.16 0.75 -11.43
C GLU A 69 -17.83 2.02 -11.97
N GLY A 70 -17.06 2.93 -12.52
CA GLY A 70 -17.60 4.16 -13.10
C GLY A 70 -17.98 5.21 -12.08
N ALA A 71 -17.55 5.11 -10.85
CA ALA A 71 -17.88 6.05 -9.78
C ALA A 71 -16.74 7.04 -9.52
N GLU A 72 -16.24 7.65 -10.58
CA GLU A 72 -15.07 8.53 -10.50
C GLU A 72 -15.28 9.73 -9.59
N THR A 73 -16.51 10.18 -9.43
CA THR A 73 -16.80 11.34 -8.58
C THR A 73 -16.63 11.06 -7.09
N ALA A 74 -16.53 9.79 -6.71
CA ALA A 74 -16.39 9.39 -5.32
C ALA A 74 -14.94 9.13 -4.92
N ILE A 75 -13.98 9.52 -5.76
CA ILE A 75 -12.58 9.23 -5.51
C ILE A 75 -12.03 10.11 -4.40
N TYR A 76 -11.30 9.48 -3.49
CA TYR A 76 -10.63 10.18 -2.40
C TYR A 76 -9.40 10.96 -2.89
N ASN A 77 -8.60 10.34 -3.76
CA ASN A 77 -7.36 10.94 -4.28
C ASN A 77 -7.64 11.67 -5.59
N ILE A 78 -8.47 12.69 -5.54
CA ILE A 78 -9.00 13.34 -6.73
C ILE A 78 -7.94 14.03 -7.58
N ASP A 79 -6.91 14.59 -6.95
CA ASP A 79 -5.82 15.27 -7.67
C ASP A 79 -4.86 14.27 -8.33
N MET A 80 -5.04 12.98 -8.09
CA MET A 80 -4.22 11.94 -8.69
C MET A 80 -5.05 11.05 -9.63
N ILE A 81 -6.17 11.56 -10.11
CA ILE A 81 -7.14 10.74 -10.84
C ILE A 81 -6.53 10.07 -12.07
N GLU A 82 -5.66 10.77 -12.79
CA GLU A 82 -5.06 10.19 -13.99
C GLU A 82 -4.17 8.99 -13.65
N ASP A 83 -3.39 9.11 -12.58
CA ASP A 83 -2.55 8.01 -12.14
C ASP A 83 -3.39 6.83 -11.66
N VAL A 84 -4.47 7.13 -10.92
CA VAL A 84 -5.38 6.08 -10.43
C VAL A 84 -6.04 5.36 -11.60
N GLN A 85 -6.46 6.12 -12.63
CA GLN A 85 -7.06 5.52 -13.82
C GLN A 85 -6.10 4.59 -14.53
N ARG A 86 -4.85 5.02 -14.70
CA ARG A 86 -3.84 4.19 -15.34
C ARG A 86 -3.60 2.91 -14.57
N MET A 87 -3.48 3.01 -13.25
CA MET A 87 -3.24 1.86 -12.40
C MET A 87 -4.44 0.91 -12.39
N ALA A 88 -5.64 1.47 -12.41
CA ALA A 88 -6.86 0.67 -12.38
C ALA A 88 -6.96 -0.28 -13.57
N ASN A 89 -6.34 0.07 -14.68
CA ASN A 89 -6.36 -0.76 -15.88
C ASN A 89 -5.34 -1.90 -15.82
N MET A 90 -4.46 -1.90 -14.84
CA MET A 90 -3.40 -2.91 -14.74
C MET A 90 -3.80 -4.12 -13.92
N PHE A 91 -4.85 -4.01 -13.11
CA PHE A 91 -5.23 -5.07 -12.18
C PHE A 91 -6.69 -5.45 -12.37
N SER A 92 -7.01 -6.70 -12.08
CA SER A 92 -8.39 -7.15 -12.13
C SER A 92 -9.15 -6.68 -10.90
N VAL A 93 -10.47 -6.62 -11.02
CA VAL A 93 -11.32 -6.29 -9.87
C VAL A 93 -11.08 -7.28 -8.74
N GLY A 94 -10.92 -8.56 -9.08
CA GLY A 94 -10.67 -9.59 -8.06
C GLY A 94 -9.40 -9.33 -7.28
N GLU A 95 -8.33 -8.93 -7.98
CA GLU A 95 -7.07 -8.59 -7.31
C GLU A 95 -7.25 -7.38 -6.38
N MET A 96 -7.93 -6.35 -6.86
CA MET A 96 -8.16 -5.15 -6.06
C MET A 96 -8.95 -5.43 -4.80
N VAL A 97 -10.01 -6.23 -4.92
CA VAL A 97 -10.84 -6.60 -3.77
C VAL A 97 -10.03 -7.41 -2.77
N LYS A 98 -9.25 -8.36 -3.26
CA LYS A 98 -8.44 -9.20 -2.38
C LYS A 98 -7.44 -8.39 -1.58
N ILE A 99 -6.76 -7.45 -2.24
CA ILE A 99 -5.77 -6.60 -1.58
C ILE A 99 -6.45 -5.70 -0.55
N ALA A 100 -7.56 -5.08 -0.92
CA ALA A 100 -8.28 -4.21 0.00
C ALA A 100 -8.71 -4.98 1.25
N LYS A 101 -9.20 -6.20 1.07
CA LYS A 101 -9.59 -7.04 2.20
C LYS A 101 -8.40 -7.39 3.08
N THR A 102 -7.27 -7.71 2.46
CA THR A 102 -6.06 -8.05 3.20
C THR A 102 -5.60 -6.88 4.06
N ILE A 103 -5.61 -5.66 3.50
CA ILE A 103 -5.20 -4.48 4.24
C ILE A 103 -6.17 -4.23 5.40
N LEU A 104 -7.47 -4.38 5.16
CA LEU A 104 -8.46 -4.21 6.22
C LEU A 104 -8.25 -5.22 7.34
N GLU A 105 -7.98 -6.48 6.99
CA GLU A 105 -7.72 -7.51 7.99
C GLU A 105 -6.48 -7.18 8.80
N ALA A 106 -5.43 -6.69 8.14
CA ALA A 106 -4.21 -6.32 8.84
C ALA A 106 -4.46 -5.16 9.81
N LEU A 107 -5.18 -4.12 9.35
CA LEU A 107 -5.51 -3.00 10.21
C LEU A 107 -6.29 -3.45 11.44
N TYR A 108 -7.24 -4.35 11.25
CA TYR A 108 -8.04 -4.89 12.34
C TYR A 108 -7.16 -5.67 13.33
N ALA A 109 -6.29 -6.53 12.79
CA ALA A 109 -5.42 -7.36 13.62
C ALA A 109 -4.42 -6.51 14.41
N LEU A 110 -3.89 -5.45 13.80
CA LEU A 110 -2.93 -4.58 14.47
C LEU A 110 -3.57 -3.84 15.64
N LYS A 111 -4.85 -3.51 15.53
CA LYS A 111 -5.57 -2.88 16.64
C LYS A 111 -5.81 -3.83 17.79
N ARG A 112 -5.77 -5.13 17.53
CA ARG A 112 -6.03 -6.16 18.54
C ARG A 112 -4.76 -6.87 19.01
N ASN A 113 -3.64 -6.21 18.85
CA ASN A 113 -2.35 -6.75 19.29
C ASN A 113 -1.95 -8.04 18.56
N GLY A 114 -2.33 -8.14 17.28
CA GLY A 114 -1.86 -9.23 16.45
C GLY A 114 -0.36 -9.14 16.23
N ASN A 115 0.22 -10.19 15.66
CA ASN A 115 1.63 -10.22 15.34
C ASN A 115 1.95 -9.17 14.26
N VAL A 116 2.59 -8.08 14.68
CA VAL A 116 2.81 -6.91 13.82
C VAL A 116 3.58 -7.28 12.57
N ARG A 117 4.74 -7.88 12.74
CA ARG A 117 5.60 -8.21 11.61
C ARG A 117 4.88 -9.14 10.63
N LEU A 118 4.23 -10.15 11.15
CA LEU A 118 3.56 -11.15 10.31
C LEU A 118 2.46 -10.52 9.47
N TRP A 119 1.64 -9.66 10.07
CA TRP A 119 0.56 -9.03 9.34
C TRP A 119 1.05 -8.05 8.29
N ILE A 120 2.10 -7.30 8.60
CA ILE A 120 2.65 -6.37 7.63
C ILE A 120 3.32 -7.14 6.49
N GLU A 121 4.03 -8.22 6.79
CA GLU A 121 4.60 -9.08 5.76
C GLU A 121 3.51 -9.68 4.87
N TYR A 122 2.41 -10.07 5.48
CA TYR A 122 1.30 -10.64 4.72
C TYR A 122 0.74 -9.61 3.74
N VAL A 123 0.56 -8.36 4.17
CA VAL A 123 0.13 -7.30 3.26
C VAL A 123 1.12 -7.14 2.11
N MET A 124 2.40 -7.07 2.43
CA MET A 124 3.44 -6.89 1.42
C MET A 124 3.42 -7.99 0.37
N LEU A 125 3.32 -9.23 0.83
CA LEU A 125 3.34 -10.37 -0.08
C LEU A 125 2.04 -10.50 -0.86
N SER A 126 0.95 -9.94 -0.37
CA SER A 126 -0.32 -9.99 -1.06
C SER A 126 -0.46 -8.95 -2.16
N LEU A 127 0.40 -7.94 -2.17
CA LEU A 127 0.38 -6.94 -3.23
C LEU A 127 0.71 -7.61 -4.56
N PRO A 128 -0.04 -7.31 -5.61
CA PRO A 128 0.24 -7.92 -6.90
C PRO A 128 1.60 -7.47 -7.41
N ARG A 129 2.20 -8.29 -8.25
CA ARG A 129 3.47 -7.95 -8.86
C ARG A 129 3.24 -7.51 -10.28
N THR A 130 3.76 -6.35 -10.61
CA THR A 130 3.67 -5.90 -11.99
C THR A 130 4.75 -6.56 -12.80
N ASN A 131 4.43 -6.84 -14.04
CA ASN A 131 5.39 -7.43 -14.97
C ASN A 131 5.84 -6.40 -15.99
N SER A 132 5.79 -5.13 -15.62
CA SER A 132 6.13 -4.06 -16.53
C SER A 132 7.53 -4.22 -17.09
N TYR A 133 8.45 -4.68 -16.25
CA TYR A 133 9.81 -4.92 -16.69
C TYR A 133 9.91 -6.13 -17.60
N ASN A 134 8.97 -7.05 -17.50
CA ASN A 134 8.99 -8.25 -18.31
C ASN A 134 8.54 -8.00 -19.72
N SER A 135 7.79 -6.95 -19.91
CA SER A 135 7.33 -6.60 -21.23
C SER A 135 8.42 -5.95 -22.07
N ALA A 136 9.51 -5.64 -21.42
CA ALA A 136 10.64 -5.05 -22.13
C ALA A 136 11.33 -6.12 -22.98
#